data_1861ac8a13bc124ae60cfd3548fa3ce9
#
_entry.id   1861ac8a13bc124ae60cfd3548fa3ce9
#
_cell.length_a   1.000
_cell.length_b   1.000
_cell.length_c   1.000
_cell.angle_alpha   90.00
_cell.angle_beta   90.00
_cell.angle_gamma   90.00
#
_symmetry.space_group_name_H-M   'P 1'
#
loop_
_entity.id
_entity.type
_entity.pdbx_description
1 polymer ?
#
loop_
_entity_poly.entity_id
_entity_poly.type
_entity_poly.pdbx_seq_one_letter_code
_entity_poly.pdbx_strand_id
1 'polypeptide(L)'
;PKVVAINSAIEVDLTGQVCADSIGTYQYSGIGGQMDFMRGAALSDGGKPILALTSRTKKGLSRIVPTLKPGAGVVTTRGHVRYVVTEYGVAELFGRNLRQRAHALINIAHPDDRETLERACHERFQLFECRLL
;
A
#
# COMPACT_ATOMS: atom_id res chain seq x y z
N PRO A 1 3.70 -22.13 -14.71
CA PRO A 1 2.33 -21.92 -14.21
C PRO A 1 2.19 -20.50 -13.64
N LYS A 2 1.10 -19.84 -13.95
CA LYS A 2 0.79 -18.51 -13.45
C LYS A 2 0.32 -18.60 -12.00
N VAL A 3 1.10 -18.08 -11.06
CA VAL A 3 0.73 -18.07 -9.65
C VAL A 3 0.06 -16.74 -9.32
N VAL A 4 -1.12 -16.80 -8.70
CA VAL A 4 -1.81 -15.63 -8.16
C VAL A 4 -1.81 -15.77 -6.64
N ALA A 5 -1.21 -14.81 -5.94
CA ALA A 5 -1.22 -14.73 -4.48
C ALA A 5 -2.07 -13.53 -4.06
N ILE A 6 -3.08 -13.77 -3.22
CA ILE A 6 -3.96 -12.72 -2.71
C ILE A 6 -3.80 -12.68 -1.19
N ASN A 7 -3.42 -11.52 -0.67
CA ASN A 7 -3.27 -11.27 0.76
C ASN A 7 -4.02 -9.99 1.15
N SER A 8 -4.30 -9.85 2.44
CA SER A 8 -4.92 -8.65 3.00
C SER A 8 -3.92 -7.80 3.76
N ALA A 9 -4.32 -6.58 4.12
CA ALA A 9 -3.51 -5.66 4.90
C ALA A 9 -4.36 -4.85 5.88
N ILE A 10 -3.70 -4.27 6.88
CA ILE A 10 -4.31 -3.32 7.81
C ILE A 10 -4.30 -1.93 7.19
N GLU A 11 -3.15 -1.49 6.68
CA GLU A 11 -3.01 -0.20 5.99
C GLU A 11 -1.86 -0.22 4.98
N VAL A 12 -1.94 0.67 4.00
CA VAL A 12 -0.92 0.88 2.96
C VAL A 12 -0.62 2.37 2.90
N ASP A 13 0.66 2.75 2.93
CA ASP A 13 1.04 4.15 2.78
C ASP A 13 1.17 4.56 1.29
N LEU A 14 1.29 5.87 1.05
CA LEU A 14 1.37 6.41 -0.31
C LEU A 14 2.64 6.02 -1.08
N THR A 15 3.62 5.39 -0.45
CA THR A 15 4.81 4.85 -1.12
C THR A 15 4.67 3.37 -1.46
N GLY A 16 3.62 2.72 -0.97
CA GLY A 16 3.36 1.30 -1.15
C GLY A 16 3.90 0.40 -0.04
N GLN A 17 4.31 0.96 1.11
CA GLN A 17 4.65 0.15 2.28
C GLN A 17 3.38 -0.43 2.90
N VAL A 18 3.41 -1.71 3.22
CA VAL A 18 2.23 -2.45 3.71
C VAL A 18 2.43 -2.86 5.16
N CYS A 19 1.49 -2.48 6.01
CA CYS A 19 1.34 -2.99 7.36
C CYS A 19 0.20 -4.01 7.40
N ALA A 20 0.48 -5.20 7.91
CA ALA A 20 -0.51 -6.29 8.01
C ALA A 20 -0.51 -6.96 9.40
N ASP A 21 0.37 -6.59 10.30
CA ASP A 21 0.59 -7.26 11.58
C ASP A 21 0.39 -6.38 12.81
N SER A 22 0.25 -5.07 12.62
CA SER A 22 0.20 -4.12 13.75
C SER A 22 -0.74 -2.94 13.50
N ILE A 23 -1.27 -2.40 14.59
CA ILE A 23 -2.05 -1.16 14.60
C ILE A 23 -1.26 -0.16 15.45
N GLY A 24 -0.48 0.71 14.78
CA GLY A 24 0.49 1.56 15.47
C GLY A 24 1.52 0.71 16.22
N THR A 25 1.65 0.91 17.50
CA THR A 25 2.57 0.12 18.37
C THR A 25 1.95 -1.20 18.85
N TYR A 26 0.65 -1.42 18.63
CA TYR A 26 -0.03 -2.64 19.03
C TYR A 26 0.23 -3.76 18.01
N GLN A 27 0.94 -4.79 18.44
CA GLN A 27 1.22 -5.97 17.62
C GLN A 27 -0.02 -6.87 17.59
N TYR A 28 -0.70 -6.91 16.45
CA TYR A 28 -1.93 -7.68 16.24
C TYR A 28 -1.65 -9.15 15.93
N SER A 29 -0.62 -9.41 15.13
CA SER A 29 -0.23 -10.76 14.71
C SER A 29 1.27 -10.82 14.41
N GLY A 30 1.78 -11.97 13.98
CA GLY A 30 3.08 -12.09 13.33
C GLY A 30 2.97 -11.74 11.84
N ILE A 31 4.12 -11.60 11.18
CA ILE A 31 4.19 -11.28 9.74
C ILE A 31 3.61 -12.37 8.85
N GLY A 32 3.58 -13.63 9.32
CA GLY A 32 3.11 -14.76 8.53
C GLY A 32 3.93 -14.98 7.26
N GLY A 33 3.27 -15.54 6.25
CA GLY A 33 3.89 -15.84 4.95
C GLY A 33 3.61 -14.83 3.84
N GLN A 34 3.10 -13.63 4.14
CA GLN A 34 2.70 -12.67 3.11
C GLN A 34 3.84 -12.34 2.13
N MET A 35 5.02 -12.06 2.64
CA MET A 35 6.20 -11.75 1.81
C MET A 35 6.60 -12.93 0.92
N ASP A 36 6.56 -14.14 1.43
CA ASP A 36 6.91 -15.35 0.67
C ASP A 36 5.94 -15.57 -0.48
N PHE A 37 4.64 -15.42 -0.24
CA PHE A 37 3.60 -15.54 -1.25
C PHE A 37 3.71 -14.42 -2.30
N MET A 38 3.92 -13.18 -1.88
CA MET A 38 4.10 -12.04 -2.79
C MET A 38 5.33 -12.24 -3.68
N ARG A 39 6.45 -12.63 -3.11
CA ARG A 39 7.68 -12.90 -3.84
C ARG A 39 7.54 -14.10 -4.79
N GLY A 40 6.95 -15.19 -4.32
CA GLY A 40 6.73 -16.38 -5.13
C GLY A 40 5.85 -16.11 -6.34
N ALA A 41 4.77 -15.37 -6.18
CA ALA A 41 3.90 -14.95 -7.28
C ALA A 41 4.62 -13.99 -8.25
N ALA A 42 5.43 -13.06 -7.74
CA ALA A 42 6.19 -12.13 -8.58
C ALA A 42 7.25 -12.83 -9.42
N LEU A 43 7.85 -13.90 -8.92
CA LEU A 43 8.85 -14.70 -9.65
C LEU A 43 8.23 -15.70 -10.64
N SER A 44 6.96 -16.02 -10.48
CA SER A 44 6.23 -16.89 -11.40
C SER A 44 5.98 -16.18 -12.73
N ASP A 45 6.19 -16.88 -13.84
CA ASP A 45 5.92 -16.35 -15.16
C ASP A 45 4.43 -16.00 -15.32
N GLY A 46 4.16 -14.71 -15.56
CA GLY A 46 2.80 -14.17 -15.60
C GLY A 46 2.08 -14.18 -14.25
N GLY A 47 2.80 -14.37 -13.15
CA GLY A 47 2.25 -14.37 -11.81
C GLY A 47 1.82 -12.98 -11.34
N LYS A 48 0.83 -12.97 -10.43
CA LYS A 48 0.26 -11.71 -9.89
C LYS A 48 0.20 -11.74 -8.38
N PRO A 49 1.10 -11.02 -7.68
CA PRO A 49 0.96 -10.76 -6.25
C PRO A 49 -0.04 -9.63 -6.04
N ILE A 50 -1.15 -9.94 -5.38
CA ILE A 50 -2.27 -9.02 -5.16
C ILE A 50 -2.45 -8.80 -3.67
N LEU A 51 -2.52 -7.53 -3.28
CA LEU A 51 -2.91 -7.10 -1.95
C LEU A 51 -4.33 -6.52 -2.02
N ALA A 52 -5.29 -7.17 -1.35
CA ALA A 52 -6.69 -6.77 -1.37
C ALA A 52 -7.12 -6.26 0.02
N LEU A 53 -7.73 -5.09 0.06
CA LEU A 53 -8.24 -4.50 1.30
C LEU A 53 -9.44 -3.60 0.99
N THR A 54 -10.28 -3.37 1.99
CA THR A 54 -11.31 -2.32 1.88
C THR A 54 -10.66 -0.95 2.00
N SER A 55 -11.20 0.05 1.29
CA SER A 55 -10.65 1.41 1.34
C SER A 55 -10.76 2.06 2.72
N ARG A 56 -11.76 1.65 3.50
CA ARG A 56 -12.01 2.12 4.86
C ARG A 56 -12.24 0.97 5.84
N THR A 57 -11.94 1.22 7.10
CA THR A 57 -12.34 0.36 8.21
C THR A 57 -13.85 0.50 8.46
N LYS A 58 -14.41 -0.41 9.27
CA LYS A 58 -15.81 -0.30 9.72
C LYS A 58 -16.09 1.01 10.47
N LYS A 59 -15.08 1.62 11.07
CA LYS A 59 -15.17 2.92 11.77
C LYS A 59 -15.05 4.12 10.84
N GLY A 60 -14.89 3.92 9.54
CA GLY A 60 -14.76 4.99 8.55
C GLY A 60 -13.35 5.58 8.43
N LEU A 61 -12.32 4.90 8.92
CA LEU A 61 -10.94 5.34 8.79
C LEU A 61 -10.32 4.79 7.50
N SER A 62 -9.60 5.62 6.75
CA SER A 62 -8.91 5.20 5.54
C SER A 62 -7.85 4.15 5.84
N ARG A 63 -7.79 3.11 5.02
CA ARG A 63 -6.72 2.11 5.04
C ARG A 63 -5.56 2.49 4.11
N ILE A 64 -5.78 3.44 3.22
CA ILE A 64 -4.72 4.09 2.45
C ILE A 64 -4.37 5.37 3.18
N VAL A 65 -3.12 5.49 3.62
CA VAL A 65 -2.67 6.53 4.54
C VAL A 65 -1.44 7.26 3.99
N PRO A 66 -1.21 8.53 4.35
CA PRO A 66 0.00 9.25 3.94
C PRO A 66 1.28 8.58 4.43
N THR A 67 1.26 8.16 5.69
CA THR A 67 2.33 7.39 6.34
C THR A 67 1.69 6.33 7.22
N LEU A 68 2.35 5.19 7.39
CA LEU A 68 1.90 4.19 8.36
C LEU A 68 1.86 4.82 9.76
N LYS A 69 0.96 4.31 10.62
CA LYS A 69 0.87 4.79 12.00
C LYS A 69 2.23 4.65 12.71
N PRO A 70 2.59 5.60 13.59
CA PRO A 70 3.81 5.49 14.38
C PRO A 70 3.92 4.14 15.10
N GLY A 71 5.06 3.47 14.95
CA GLY A 71 5.30 2.15 15.52
C GLY A 71 4.77 0.97 14.70
N ALA A 72 4.03 1.20 13.61
CA ALA A 72 3.57 0.15 12.73
C ALA A 72 4.73 -0.52 11.98
N GLY A 73 4.71 -1.85 11.90
CA GLY A 73 5.69 -2.62 11.15
C GLY A 73 5.38 -2.66 9.65
N VAL A 74 6.42 -2.77 8.84
CA VAL A 74 6.29 -3.01 7.39
C VAL A 74 6.41 -4.51 7.15
N VAL A 75 5.33 -5.15 6.76
CA VAL A 75 5.29 -6.59 6.46
C VAL A 75 5.71 -6.85 5.02
N THR A 76 5.17 -6.09 4.08
CA THR A 76 5.60 -6.13 2.68
C THR A 76 6.16 -4.78 2.29
N THR A 77 7.41 -4.80 1.83
CA THR A 77 8.12 -3.57 1.46
C THR A 77 7.57 -2.99 0.16
N ARG A 78 7.79 -1.69 -0.03
CA ARG A 78 7.41 -0.99 -1.28
C ARG A 78 8.03 -1.60 -2.54
N GLY A 79 9.15 -2.28 -2.42
CA GLY A 79 9.82 -2.94 -3.54
C GLY A 79 9.17 -4.25 -3.97
N HIS A 80 8.35 -4.86 -3.12
CA HIS A 80 7.69 -6.13 -3.37
C HIS A 80 6.21 -6.00 -3.67
N VAL A 81 5.57 -4.89 -3.31
CA VAL A 81 4.15 -4.63 -3.60
C VAL A 81 3.97 -4.35 -5.09
N ARG A 82 3.09 -5.10 -5.74
CA ARG A 82 2.82 -4.94 -7.16
C ARG A 82 1.41 -4.45 -7.44
N TYR A 83 0.41 -5.19 -7.00
CA TYR A 83 -1.00 -4.83 -7.19
C TYR A 83 -1.67 -4.59 -5.84
N VAL A 84 -2.38 -3.47 -5.72
CA VAL A 84 -3.25 -3.16 -4.57
C VAL A 84 -4.66 -2.99 -5.09
N VAL A 85 -5.62 -3.70 -4.50
CA VAL A 85 -7.02 -3.71 -4.93
C VAL A 85 -7.92 -3.27 -3.79
N THR A 86 -8.81 -2.35 -4.08
CA THR A 86 -9.92 -1.97 -3.20
C THR A 86 -11.23 -2.09 -3.97
N GLU A 87 -12.37 -1.81 -3.31
CA GLU A 87 -13.67 -1.72 -3.96
C GLU A 87 -13.75 -0.63 -5.05
N TYR A 88 -12.78 0.29 -5.10
CA TYR A 88 -12.72 1.38 -6.09
C TYR A 88 -11.79 1.12 -7.26
N GLY A 89 -11.05 0.03 -7.26
CA GLY A 89 -10.22 -0.34 -8.39
C GLY A 89 -8.90 -0.99 -8.04
N VAL A 90 -7.99 -0.95 -8.99
CA VAL A 90 -6.67 -1.60 -8.93
C VAL A 90 -5.57 -0.54 -9.11
N ALA A 91 -4.61 -0.53 -8.19
CA ALA A 91 -3.38 0.24 -8.32
C ALA A 91 -2.22 -0.70 -8.66
N GLU A 92 -1.54 -0.45 -9.77
CA GLU A 92 -0.32 -1.15 -10.15
C GLU A 92 0.88 -0.29 -9.78
N LEU A 93 1.72 -0.78 -8.84
CA LEU A 93 2.80 0.01 -8.26
C LEU A 93 4.19 -0.35 -8.80
N PHE A 94 4.35 -1.54 -9.38
CA PHE A 94 5.65 -2.00 -9.85
C PHE A 94 6.18 -1.13 -10.99
N GLY A 95 7.45 -0.74 -10.89
CA GLY A 95 8.10 0.09 -11.91
C GLY A 95 7.71 1.56 -11.89
N ARG A 96 6.90 2.00 -10.93
CA ARG A 96 6.47 3.40 -10.81
C ARG A 96 7.28 4.14 -9.76
N ASN A 97 7.51 5.43 -10.00
CA ASN A 97 8.14 6.30 -9.01
C ASN A 97 7.17 6.61 -7.85
N LEU A 98 7.67 7.23 -6.78
CA LEU A 98 6.86 7.48 -5.58
C LEU A 98 5.62 8.35 -5.84
N ARG A 99 5.74 9.36 -6.70
CA ARG A 99 4.61 10.22 -7.07
C ARG A 99 3.54 9.45 -7.84
N GLN A 100 3.94 8.63 -8.79
CA GLN A 100 3.03 7.78 -9.56
C GLN A 100 2.34 6.74 -8.67
N ARG A 101 3.05 6.17 -7.70
CA ARG A 101 2.49 5.26 -6.70
C ARG A 101 1.43 5.93 -5.85
N ALA A 102 1.74 7.13 -5.35
CA ALA A 102 0.79 7.91 -4.56
C ALA A 102 -0.49 8.21 -5.34
N HIS A 103 -0.40 8.65 -6.59
CA HIS A 103 -1.56 8.90 -7.43
C HIS A 103 -2.38 7.64 -7.68
N ALA A 104 -1.75 6.51 -7.97
CA ALA A 104 -2.43 5.24 -8.18
C ALA A 104 -3.19 4.80 -6.93
N LEU A 105 -2.60 4.93 -5.75
CA LEU A 105 -3.22 4.58 -4.48
C LEU A 105 -4.37 5.52 -4.11
N ILE A 106 -4.22 6.82 -4.34
CA ILE A 106 -5.28 7.81 -4.09
C ILE A 106 -6.51 7.50 -4.96
N ASN A 107 -6.32 7.08 -6.20
CA ASN A 107 -7.41 6.74 -7.12
C ASN A 107 -8.24 5.54 -6.66
N ILE A 108 -7.72 4.67 -5.83
CA ILE A 108 -8.43 3.52 -5.25
C ILE A 108 -8.85 3.73 -3.80
N ALA A 109 -8.55 4.88 -3.21
CA ALA A 109 -9.03 5.28 -1.90
C ALA A 109 -10.52 5.62 -1.93
N HIS A 110 -11.15 5.62 -0.75
CA HIS A 110 -12.53 6.12 -0.65
C HIS A 110 -12.61 7.56 -1.16
N PRO A 111 -13.63 7.92 -1.95
CA PRO A 111 -13.73 9.27 -2.52
C PRO A 111 -13.60 10.42 -1.51
N ASP A 112 -14.17 10.25 -0.31
CA ASP A 112 -14.12 11.27 0.74
C ASP A 112 -12.71 11.46 1.35
N ASP A 113 -11.81 10.50 1.14
CA ASP A 113 -10.44 10.56 1.66
C ASP A 113 -9.42 11.08 0.64
N ARG A 114 -9.79 11.13 -0.65
CA ARG A 114 -8.87 11.46 -1.75
C ARG A 114 -8.28 12.84 -1.63
N GLU A 115 -9.09 13.85 -1.30
CA GLU A 115 -8.61 15.24 -1.16
C GLU A 115 -7.57 15.35 -0.04
N THR A 116 -7.82 14.75 1.11
CA THR A 116 -6.89 14.73 2.24
C THR A 116 -5.57 14.04 1.86
N LEU A 117 -5.67 12.91 1.14
CA LEU A 117 -4.49 12.18 0.67
C LEU A 117 -3.71 12.95 -0.39
N GLU A 118 -4.37 13.63 -1.31
CA GLU A 118 -3.73 14.48 -2.33
C GLU A 118 -2.97 15.63 -1.68
N ARG A 119 -3.56 16.27 -0.69
CA ARG A 119 -2.92 17.34 0.07
C ARG A 119 -1.68 16.84 0.79
N ALA A 120 -1.77 15.72 1.48
CA ALA A 120 -0.64 15.09 2.16
C ALA A 120 0.46 14.65 1.18
N CYS A 121 0.08 14.13 0.02
CA CYS A 121 0.99 13.77 -1.06
C CYS A 121 1.77 14.99 -1.56
N HIS A 122 1.06 16.08 -1.82
CA HIS A 122 1.66 17.32 -2.30
C HIS A 122 2.68 17.88 -1.29
N GLU A 123 2.33 17.96 -0.01
CA GLU A 123 3.24 18.41 1.05
C GLU A 123 4.48 17.53 1.15
N ARG A 124 4.29 16.21 1.13
CA ARG A 124 5.38 15.24 1.29
C ARG A 124 6.38 15.28 0.13
N PHE A 125 5.91 15.37 -1.13
CA PHE A 125 6.79 15.27 -2.29
C PHE A 125 7.32 16.63 -2.79
N GLN A 126 6.70 17.75 -2.43
CA GLN A 126 7.30 19.08 -2.66
C GLN A 126 8.62 19.26 -1.89
N LEU A 127 8.69 18.76 -0.66
CA LEU A 127 9.91 18.80 0.13
C LEU A 127 11.06 18.01 -0.51
N PHE A 128 10.75 16.99 -1.30
CA PHE A 128 11.75 16.21 -2.03
C PHE A 128 12.31 16.97 -3.25
N GLU A 129 11.47 17.66 -3.98
CA GLU A 129 11.87 18.47 -5.15
C GLU A 129 12.77 19.65 -4.74
N CYS A 130 12.47 20.30 -3.61
CA CYS A 130 13.28 21.39 -3.11
C CYS A 130 14.67 20.96 -2.60
N ARG A 131 14.92 19.70 -2.31
CA ARG A 131 16.21 19.20 -1.86
C ARG A 131 17.10 18.67 -2.98
N LEU A 132 16.55 18.49 -4.17
CA LEU A 132 17.30 18.06 -5.35
C LEU A 132 17.72 19.22 -6.26
N LEU A 133 17.31 20.43 -5.90
CA LEU A 133 17.75 21.70 -6.49
C LEU A 133 18.77 22.40 -5.61
#